data_c9f6a9148cbc6b5cfbda3c3f491ebbc4
#
_entry.id   c9f6a9148cbc6b5cfbda3c3f491ebbc4
#
_cell.length_a   1.000
_cell.length_b   1.000
_cell.length_c   1.000
_cell.angle_alpha   90.00
_cell.angle_beta   90.00
_cell.angle_gamma   90.00
#
_symmetry.space_group_name_H-M   'P 1'
#
loop_
_entity.id
_entity.type
_entity.pdbx_description
1 polymer ?
#
loop_
_entity_poly.entity_id
_entity_poly.type
_entity_poly.pdbx_seq_one_letter_code
_entity_poly.pdbx_strand_id
1 'polypeptide(L)'
;MSVSFIRCNNIDDIISHVNRLSPNLIIIDSIQTIVNTDLDSLPGSPTQVRDCGQRLLEISKQRNISVIIVGHVTKEGSIAGPKMLEHMVDTVLHFEGDKQHQFRILRSKKNRFGSTNEIGIYQMNEKGLQLSL
;
A
#
# COMPACT_ATOMS: atom_id res chain seq x y z
N MET A 1 -14.89 16.47 2.89
CA MET A 1 -13.97 15.34 3.17
C MET A 1 -12.76 15.94 3.91
N SER A 2 -12.41 15.40 5.07
CA SER A 2 -11.22 15.83 5.82
C SER A 2 -10.10 14.81 5.62
N VAL A 3 -8.87 15.27 5.47
CA VAL A 3 -7.67 14.46 5.35
C VAL A 3 -6.74 14.80 6.50
N SER A 4 -6.28 13.79 7.22
CA SER A 4 -5.29 13.93 8.29
C SER A 4 -3.99 13.25 7.88
N PHE A 5 -2.88 13.97 7.99
CA PHE A 5 -1.54 13.42 7.77
C PHE A 5 -0.91 13.07 9.11
N ILE A 6 -0.44 11.83 9.23
CA ILE A 6 0.22 11.34 10.43
C ILE A 6 1.60 10.81 10.04
N ARG A 7 2.63 11.33 10.67
CA ARG A 7 3.99 10.83 10.51
C ARG A 7 4.28 9.85 11.65
N CYS A 8 4.14 8.57 11.35
CA CYS A 8 4.30 7.49 12.31
C CYS A 8 4.79 6.22 11.61
N ASN A 9 5.67 5.47 12.25
CA ASN A 9 6.19 4.21 11.73
C ASN A 9 5.96 3.01 12.66
N ASN A 10 5.47 3.22 13.86
CA ASN A 10 5.13 2.13 14.77
C ASN A 10 3.69 1.67 14.52
N ILE A 11 3.48 0.37 14.33
CA ILE A 11 2.16 -0.19 14.02
C ILE A 11 1.16 0.01 15.16
N ASP A 12 1.59 -0.05 16.42
CA ASP A 12 0.70 0.17 17.57
C ASP A 12 0.22 1.61 17.64
N ASP A 13 1.10 2.57 17.36
CA ASP A 13 0.73 3.98 17.29
C ASP A 13 -0.23 4.26 16.14
N ILE A 14 0.00 3.63 14.98
CA ILE A 14 -0.91 3.73 13.83
C ILE A 14 -2.30 3.23 14.21
N ILE A 15 -2.40 2.05 14.84
CA ILE A 15 -3.67 1.48 15.28
C ILE A 15 -4.35 2.38 16.33
N SER A 16 -3.58 2.96 17.23
CA SER A 16 -4.09 3.93 18.21
C SER A 16 -4.70 5.16 17.54
N HIS A 17 -4.03 5.72 16.53
CA HIS A 17 -4.56 6.82 15.73
C HIS A 17 -5.84 6.44 14.97
N VAL A 18 -5.88 5.26 14.37
CA VAL A 18 -7.06 4.74 13.68
C VAL A 18 -8.24 4.62 14.64
N ASN A 19 -8.01 4.10 15.84
CA ASN A 19 -9.04 3.97 16.87
C ASN A 19 -9.60 5.32 17.30
N ARG A 20 -8.75 6.32 17.42
CA ARG A 20 -9.13 7.69 17.81
C ARG A 20 -9.87 8.45 16.73
N LEU A 21 -9.40 8.34 15.48
CA LEU A 21 -9.93 9.13 14.37
C LEU A 21 -11.10 8.46 13.66
N SER A 22 -11.25 7.16 13.79
CA SER A 22 -12.28 6.35 13.09
C SER A 22 -12.42 6.71 11.59
N PRO A 23 -11.34 6.64 10.81
CA PRO A 23 -11.37 7.01 9.41
C PRO A 23 -12.17 6.02 8.56
N ASN A 24 -12.62 6.45 7.39
CA ASN A 24 -13.22 5.55 6.39
C ASN A 24 -12.17 4.90 5.49
N LEU A 25 -11.03 5.55 5.32
CA LEU A 25 -9.92 5.10 4.49
C LEU A 25 -8.60 5.38 5.19
N ILE A 26 -7.70 4.41 5.13
CA ILE A 26 -6.30 4.52 5.58
C ILE A 26 -5.40 4.32 4.37
N ILE A 27 -4.40 5.18 4.22
CA ILE A 27 -3.33 5.02 3.23
C ILE A 27 -2.01 4.91 3.97
N ILE A 28 -1.30 3.80 3.76
CA ILE A 28 0.03 3.54 4.34
C ILE A 28 1.07 3.70 3.23
N ASP A 29 1.95 4.67 3.36
CA ASP A 29 3.08 4.89 2.46
C ASP A 29 4.38 5.03 3.25
N SER A 30 5.15 3.98 3.30
CA SER A 30 5.03 2.65 2.71
C SER A 30 5.09 1.56 3.78
N ILE A 31 4.64 0.36 3.42
CA ILE A 31 4.66 -0.78 4.36
C ILE A 31 6.08 -1.14 4.82
N GLN A 32 7.10 -0.91 3.99
CA GLN A 32 8.49 -1.19 4.35
C GLN A 32 9.03 -0.32 5.48
N THR A 33 8.39 0.79 5.77
CA THR A 33 8.80 1.71 6.86
C THR A 33 8.08 1.45 8.18
N ILE A 34 7.03 0.62 8.16
CA ILE A 34 6.25 0.31 9.36
C ILE A 34 6.92 -0.83 10.12
N VAL A 35 6.95 -0.69 11.44
CA VAL A 35 7.57 -1.67 12.34
C VAL A 35 6.64 -2.05 13.48
N ASN A 36 6.74 -3.32 13.87
CA ASN A 36 6.34 -3.80 15.17
C ASN A 36 7.59 -3.90 16.04
N THR A 37 7.66 -3.09 17.09
CA THR A 37 8.83 -3.04 17.99
C THR A 37 8.99 -4.26 18.87
N ASP A 38 7.96 -5.10 18.96
CA ASP A 38 8.02 -6.37 19.70
C ASP A 38 8.77 -7.47 18.92
N LEU A 39 9.00 -7.25 17.62
CA LEU A 39 9.74 -8.17 16.76
C LEU A 39 11.21 -7.75 16.66
N ASP A 40 12.09 -8.73 16.85
CA ASP A 40 13.53 -8.56 16.68
C ASP A 40 13.93 -8.74 15.20
N SER A 41 13.45 -7.83 14.37
CA SER A 41 13.74 -7.82 12.93
C SER A 41 13.77 -6.39 12.38
N LEU A 42 14.54 -6.18 11.32
CA LEU A 42 14.71 -4.86 10.72
C LEU A 42 13.46 -4.39 9.97
N PRO A 43 13.23 -3.07 9.89
CA PRO A 43 12.20 -2.50 9.03
C PRO A 43 12.33 -3.00 7.59
N GLY A 44 11.20 -3.30 6.94
CA GLY A 44 11.18 -3.81 5.58
C GLY A 44 11.54 -5.28 5.42
N SER A 45 11.95 -5.98 6.50
CA SER A 45 12.14 -7.41 6.48
C SER A 45 10.83 -8.17 6.21
N PRO A 46 10.88 -9.39 5.66
CA PRO A 46 9.68 -10.20 5.42
C PRO A 46 8.82 -10.39 6.67
N THR A 47 9.44 -10.59 7.82
CA THR A 47 8.76 -10.75 9.11
C THR A 47 7.98 -9.50 9.50
N GLN A 48 8.59 -8.33 9.41
CA GLN A 48 7.95 -7.05 9.72
C GLN A 48 6.80 -6.74 8.75
N VAL A 49 7.04 -6.90 7.44
CA VAL A 49 6.02 -6.62 6.42
C VAL A 49 4.80 -7.53 6.58
N ARG A 50 5.02 -8.81 6.86
CA ARG A 50 3.93 -9.76 7.08
C ARG A 50 3.12 -9.40 8.32
N ASP A 51 3.77 -9.17 9.44
CA ASP A 51 3.12 -8.87 10.71
C ASP A 51 2.33 -7.57 10.64
N CYS A 52 2.96 -6.49 10.20
CA CYS A 52 2.31 -5.19 10.07
C CYS A 52 1.15 -5.23 9.05
N GLY A 53 1.35 -5.91 7.91
CA GLY A 53 0.31 -6.10 6.92
C GLY A 53 -0.89 -6.87 7.47
N GLN A 54 -0.67 -7.95 8.21
CA GLN A 54 -1.73 -8.71 8.85
C GLN A 54 -2.52 -7.87 9.85
N ARG A 55 -1.85 -7.11 10.69
CA ARG A 55 -2.49 -6.23 11.68
C ARG A 55 -3.34 -5.12 11.02
N LEU A 56 -2.86 -4.55 9.92
CA LEU A 56 -3.63 -3.59 9.12
C LEU A 56 -4.88 -4.22 8.52
N LEU A 57 -4.79 -5.46 8.01
CA LEU A 57 -5.92 -6.20 7.47
C LEU A 57 -6.95 -6.56 8.57
N GLU A 58 -6.50 -6.93 9.74
CA GLU A 58 -7.37 -7.23 10.88
C GLU A 58 -8.18 -6.00 11.29
N ILE A 59 -7.53 -4.83 11.44
CA ILE A 59 -8.26 -3.61 11.79
C ILE A 59 -9.20 -3.14 10.68
N SER A 60 -8.82 -3.35 9.43
CA SER A 60 -9.68 -3.10 8.27
C SER A 60 -11.00 -3.88 8.38
N LYS A 61 -10.92 -5.17 8.66
CA LYS A 61 -12.08 -6.05 8.80
C LYS A 61 -12.90 -5.75 10.05
N GLN A 62 -12.25 -5.59 11.19
CA GLN A 62 -12.91 -5.33 12.47
C GLN A 62 -13.67 -4.00 12.47
N ARG A 63 -13.15 -3.00 11.80
CA ARG A 63 -13.69 -1.65 11.79
C ARG A 63 -14.42 -1.28 10.49
N ASN A 64 -14.45 -2.18 9.51
CA ASN A 64 -14.98 -1.90 8.18
C ASN A 64 -14.36 -0.65 7.54
N ILE A 65 -13.04 -0.57 7.60
CA ILE A 65 -12.22 0.52 7.06
C ILE A 65 -11.51 0.03 5.79
N SER A 66 -11.55 0.81 4.72
CA SER A 66 -10.73 0.54 3.54
C SER A 66 -9.27 0.87 3.81
N VAL A 67 -8.34 -0.01 3.40
CA VAL A 67 -6.90 0.21 3.57
C VAL A 67 -6.20 0.11 2.22
N ILE A 68 -5.43 1.13 1.88
CA ILE A 68 -4.49 1.11 0.75
C ILE A 68 -3.08 1.02 1.30
N ILE A 69 -2.37 -0.04 0.94
CA ILE A 69 -0.99 -0.27 1.34
C ILE A 69 -0.11 -0.01 0.12
N VAL A 70 0.77 0.98 0.23
CA VAL A 70 1.80 1.25 -0.78
C VAL A 70 3.03 0.43 -0.44
N GLY A 71 3.53 -0.30 -1.41
CA GLY A 71 4.77 -1.05 -1.33
C GLY A 71 5.68 -0.73 -2.51
N HIS A 72 6.97 -0.59 -2.26
CA HIS A 72 7.96 -0.33 -3.29
C HIS A 72 8.57 -1.65 -3.75
N VAL A 73 8.58 -1.89 -5.06
CA VAL A 73 9.27 -3.02 -5.68
C VAL A 73 10.68 -2.57 -6.05
N THR A 74 11.70 -3.29 -5.55
CA THR A 74 13.08 -3.03 -5.92
C THR A 74 13.39 -3.62 -7.29
N LYS A 75 14.35 -3.00 -8.03
CA LYS A 75 14.77 -3.46 -9.36
C LYS A 75 15.28 -4.90 -9.41
N GLU A 76 15.71 -5.44 -8.29
CA GLU A 76 16.34 -6.75 -8.20
C GLU A 76 15.34 -7.91 -8.08
N GLY A 77 14.04 -7.65 -8.11
CA GLY A 77 12.99 -8.69 -8.07
C GLY A 77 13.06 -9.62 -6.85
N SER A 78 14.07 -9.45 -6.03
CA SER A 78 14.24 -10.20 -4.82
C SER A 78 13.78 -9.33 -3.68
N ILE A 79 12.81 -9.60 -3.11
CA ILE A 79 12.55 -9.44 -1.70
C ILE A 79 11.06 -9.48 -1.54
N ALA A 80 10.75 -10.42 -0.89
CA ALA A 80 9.57 -10.83 -0.22
C ALA A 80 8.70 -9.70 0.40
N GLY A 81 9.09 -8.43 0.31
CA GLY A 81 8.40 -7.32 0.91
C GLY A 81 6.91 -7.24 0.54
N PRO A 82 6.52 -6.38 -0.41
CA PRO A 82 5.10 -6.21 -0.72
C PRO A 82 4.48 -7.41 -1.44
N LYS A 83 5.26 -8.21 -2.15
CA LYS A 83 4.75 -9.38 -2.90
C LYS A 83 4.08 -10.42 -1.98
N MET A 84 4.56 -10.58 -0.76
CA MET A 84 3.94 -11.52 0.18
C MET A 84 2.55 -11.07 0.66
N LEU A 85 2.23 -9.80 0.56
CA LEU A 85 0.91 -9.27 0.90
C LEU A 85 -0.13 -9.52 -0.20
N GLU A 86 0.30 -9.82 -1.43
CA GLU A 86 -0.60 -10.03 -2.58
C GLU A 86 -1.60 -11.15 -2.34
N HIS A 87 -1.22 -12.18 -1.57
CA HIS A 87 -2.11 -13.28 -1.20
C HIS A 87 -3.13 -12.91 -0.12
N MET A 88 -2.85 -11.85 0.63
CA MET A 88 -3.65 -11.46 1.80
C MET A 88 -4.68 -10.37 1.48
N VAL A 89 -4.44 -9.58 0.42
CA VAL A 89 -5.28 -8.43 0.05
C VAL A 89 -6.31 -8.80 -1.00
N ASP A 90 -7.38 -8.02 -1.10
CA ASP A 90 -8.46 -8.23 -2.08
C ASP A 90 -8.07 -7.76 -3.48
N THR A 91 -7.26 -6.73 -3.57
CA THR A 91 -6.87 -6.10 -4.83
C THR A 91 -5.38 -5.79 -4.84
N VAL A 92 -4.73 -6.08 -5.95
CA VAL A 92 -3.32 -5.74 -6.19
C VAL A 92 -3.23 -4.91 -7.46
N LEU A 93 -2.71 -3.69 -7.31
CA LEU A 93 -2.47 -2.76 -8.40
C LEU A 93 -0.96 -2.60 -8.58
N HIS A 94 -0.49 -2.73 -9.81
CA HIS A 94 0.86 -2.39 -10.19
C HIS A 94 0.89 -1.04 -10.88
N PHE A 95 1.74 -0.17 -10.39
CA PHE A 95 1.98 1.14 -10.95
C PHE A 95 3.40 1.18 -11.52
N GLU A 96 3.52 1.18 -12.83
CA GLU A 96 4.79 1.10 -13.56
C GLU A 96 5.12 2.43 -14.18
N GLY A 97 6.37 2.87 -14.07
CA GLY A 97 6.89 4.03 -14.75
C GLY A 97 7.90 3.63 -15.82
N ASP A 98 7.76 4.15 -17.02
CA ASP A 98 8.81 4.08 -18.04
C ASP A 98 9.79 5.24 -17.82
N LYS A 99 11.09 4.90 -17.68
CA LYS A 99 12.15 5.91 -17.49
C LYS A 99 12.40 6.78 -18.71
N GLN A 100 12.04 6.29 -19.89
CA GLN A 100 12.24 6.98 -21.16
C GLN A 100 11.03 7.80 -21.58
N HIS A 101 9.86 7.53 -21.02
CA HIS A 101 8.61 8.17 -21.37
C HIS A 101 7.93 8.78 -20.15
N GLN A 102 7.18 9.84 -20.37
CA GLN A 102 6.42 10.53 -19.31
C GLN A 102 5.18 9.75 -18.85
N PHE A 103 5.00 8.53 -19.37
CA PHE A 103 3.83 7.72 -19.08
C PHE A 103 3.99 6.88 -17.81
N ARG A 104 2.87 6.68 -17.15
CA ARG A 104 2.70 5.76 -16.02
C ARG A 104 1.54 4.83 -16.34
N ILE A 105 1.74 3.55 -16.09
CA ILE A 105 0.75 2.51 -16.37
C ILE A 105 0.29 1.91 -15.06
N LEU A 106 -1.01 1.93 -14.84
CA LEU A 106 -1.67 1.27 -13.73
C LEU A 106 -2.35 0.00 -14.24
N ARG A 107 -1.95 -1.14 -13.66
CA ARG A 107 -2.51 -2.45 -14.00
C ARG A 107 -3.10 -3.13 -12.79
N SER A 108 -4.26 -3.75 -12.93
CA SER A 108 -4.79 -4.67 -11.94
C SER A 108 -4.15 -6.05 -12.13
N LYS A 109 -3.46 -6.55 -11.11
CA LYS A 109 -2.91 -7.92 -11.08
C LYS A 109 -3.83 -8.90 -10.36
N LYS A 110 -4.57 -8.41 -9.40
CA LYS A 110 -5.56 -9.18 -8.64
C LYS A 110 -6.73 -8.28 -8.34
N ASN A 111 -7.93 -8.75 -8.58
CA ASN A 111 -9.15 -8.07 -8.19
C ASN A 111 -10.19 -9.11 -7.80
N ARG A 112 -10.39 -9.30 -6.50
CA ARG A 112 -11.33 -10.28 -5.96
C ARG A 112 -12.76 -10.02 -6.40
N PHE A 113 -13.11 -8.77 -6.67
CA PHE A 113 -14.48 -8.34 -6.92
C PHE A 113 -14.76 -7.94 -8.37
N GLY A 114 -13.79 -8.11 -9.28
CA GLY A 114 -13.97 -7.69 -10.66
C GLY A 114 -12.87 -8.14 -11.63
N SER A 115 -12.86 -7.51 -12.79
CA SER A 115 -11.89 -7.79 -13.86
C SER A 115 -10.47 -7.34 -13.52
N THR A 116 -9.49 -8.02 -14.11
CA THR A 116 -8.07 -7.63 -14.09
C THR A 116 -7.57 -7.18 -15.47
N ASN A 117 -8.46 -7.09 -16.47
CA ASN A 117 -8.07 -6.77 -17.85
C ASN A 117 -7.92 -5.26 -18.12
N GLU A 118 -8.27 -4.43 -17.15
CA GLU A 118 -8.27 -2.98 -17.31
C GLU A 118 -6.89 -2.39 -17.06
N ILE A 119 -6.53 -1.38 -17.85
CA ILE A 119 -5.26 -0.66 -17.78
C ILE A 119 -5.55 0.84 -17.78
N GLY A 120 -4.99 1.55 -16.81
CA GLY A 120 -4.96 3.01 -16.81
C GLY A 120 -3.61 3.53 -17.33
N ILE A 121 -3.64 4.43 -18.29
CA ILE A 121 -2.45 5.11 -18.79
C ILE A 121 -2.49 6.56 -18.35
N TYR A 122 -1.46 6.99 -17.66
CA TYR A 122 -1.33 8.34 -17.12
C TYR A 122 -0.07 9.01 -17.63
N GLN A 123 -0.13 10.32 -17.76
CA GLN A 123 1.03 11.15 -18.10
C GLN A 123 1.37 12.04 -16.92
N MET A 124 2.67 12.11 -16.58
CA MET A 124 3.16 13.05 -15.59
C MET A 124 3.42 14.39 -16.23
N ASN A 125 2.86 15.44 -15.69
CA ASN A 125 3.12 16.82 -16.09
C ASN A 125 3.28 17.73 -14.85
N GLU A 126 3.44 19.01 -15.05
CA GLU A 126 3.61 19.99 -13.94
C GLU A 126 2.44 20.02 -12.96
N LYS A 127 1.26 19.58 -13.36
CA LYS A 127 0.06 19.50 -12.50
C LYS A 127 -0.11 18.13 -11.82
N GLY A 128 0.83 17.20 -12.05
CA GLY A 128 0.79 15.83 -11.53
C GLY A 128 0.38 14.80 -12.57
N LEU A 129 -0.20 13.70 -12.13
CA LEU A 129 -0.66 12.61 -13.00
C LEU A 129 -2.00 12.96 -13.65
N GLN A 130 -2.07 12.88 -14.95
CA GLN A 130 -3.29 13.02 -15.74
C GLN A 130 -3.55 11.75 -16.55
N LEU A 131 -4.82 11.35 -16.61
CA LEU A 131 -5.23 10.24 -17.46
C LEU A 131 -4.93 10.59 -18.92
N SER A 132 -4.20 9.71 -19.58
CA SER A 132 -3.95 9.82 -21.03
C SER A 132 -5.07 9.10 -21.76
N LEU A 133 -5.84 9.86 -22.48
CA LEU A 133 -6.91 9.33 -23.33
C LEU A 133 -6.38 8.94 -24.70
#